data_f6e40bb97016f0f6180e6b1c7ff1cb58
#
_entry.id   f6e40bb97016f0f6180e6b1c7ff1cb58
#
_cell.length_a   1.000
_cell.length_b   1.000
_cell.length_c   1.000
_cell.angle_alpha   90.00
_cell.angle_beta   90.00
_cell.angle_gamma   90.00
#
_symmetry.space_group_name_H-M   'P 1'
#
loop_
_entity.id
_entity.type
_entity.pdbx_description
1 polymer ?
#
loop_
_entity_poly.entity_id
_entity_poly.type
_entity_poly.pdbx_seq_one_letter_code
_entity_poly.pdbx_strand_id
1 'polypeptide(L)'
;MVRQVKQKPMNWVERLYVFEALRGLFTTLKHALRGLLRYEALPTVPYPEMKPEIPRNYRARHRLMLRPDGMPRCVACGMCAAACPAHCIYIEAAETEDPRIEKAPARFDIDHLVCVFCGLCVEACPVDALRMDTCETSYVHPKRDDFVAPMFDLMTWDPKTYPQNDSQSQMAPGGTLNQQALDAWGMKVN
;
A
#
# COMPACT_ATOMS: atom_id res chain seq x y z
N MET A 1 29.07 -12.68 -13.85
CA MET A 1 29.32 -13.86 -14.73
C MET A 1 27.99 -14.41 -15.19
N VAL A 2 27.71 -14.38 -16.49
CA VAL A 2 26.47 -14.97 -17.04
C VAL A 2 26.71 -16.47 -17.18
N ARG A 3 25.88 -17.28 -16.47
CA ARG A 3 25.96 -18.75 -16.56
C ARG A 3 25.35 -19.19 -17.88
N GLN A 4 26.19 -19.65 -18.81
CA GLN A 4 25.71 -20.27 -20.04
C GLN A 4 25.14 -21.65 -19.74
N VAL A 5 23.85 -21.81 -19.97
CA VAL A 5 23.15 -23.08 -19.84
C VAL A 5 23.39 -23.85 -21.13
N LYS A 6 24.17 -24.96 -21.08
CA LYS A 6 24.33 -25.87 -22.21
C LYS A 6 23.00 -26.58 -22.44
N GLN A 7 22.35 -26.32 -23.54
CA GLN A 7 21.16 -27.04 -23.94
C GLN A 7 21.56 -28.45 -24.46
N LYS A 8 20.84 -29.45 -23.93
CA LYS A 8 21.02 -30.84 -24.40
C LYS A 8 20.53 -30.92 -25.84
N PRO A 9 21.29 -31.59 -26.74
CA PRO A 9 20.83 -31.78 -28.12
C PRO A 9 19.55 -32.63 -28.13
N MET A 10 18.56 -32.19 -28.88
CA MET A 10 17.27 -32.84 -29.00
C MET A 10 17.40 -34.19 -29.74
N ASN A 11 16.73 -35.21 -29.20
CA ASN A 11 16.59 -36.49 -29.86
C ASN A 11 15.71 -36.37 -31.12
N TRP A 12 15.83 -37.34 -32.06
CA TRP A 12 15.01 -37.33 -33.28
C TRP A 12 13.50 -37.36 -32.97
N VAL A 13 13.07 -38.02 -31.88
CA VAL A 13 11.67 -38.06 -31.40
C VAL A 13 11.24 -36.69 -30.89
N GLU A 14 12.11 -35.97 -30.20
CA GLU A 14 11.87 -34.60 -29.74
C GLU A 14 11.76 -33.60 -30.90
N ARG A 15 12.38 -33.91 -32.03
CA ARG A 15 12.23 -33.18 -33.31
C ARG A 15 10.89 -33.41 -33.99
N LEU A 16 10.19 -34.50 -33.65
CA LEU A 16 8.82 -34.77 -34.09
C LEU A 16 7.87 -33.91 -33.23
N TYR A 17 7.85 -32.64 -33.51
CA TYR A 17 7.05 -31.59 -32.83
C TYR A 17 5.56 -31.95 -32.64
N VAL A 18 5.02 -32.84 -33.47
CA VAL A 18 3.61 -33.23 -33.45
C VAL A 18 3.20 -33.89 -32.14
N PHE A 19 4.02 -34.74 -31.54
CA PHE A 19 3.71 -35.42 -30.27
C PHE A 19 3.63 -34.42 -29.11
N GLU A 20 4.57 -33.45 -29.05
CA GLU A 20 4.56 -32.42 -28.00
C GLU A 20 3.41 -31.44 -28.22
N ALA A 21 3.07 -31.11 -29.45
CA ALA A 21 1.91 -30.30 -29.77
C ALA A 21 0.59 -30.97 -29.33
N LEU A 22 0.42 -32.25 -29.62
CA LEU A 22 -0.76 -33.00 -29.17
C LEU A 22 -0.83 -33.11 -27.64
N ARG A 23 0.29 -33.33 -26.98
CA ARG A 23 0.37 -33.33 -25.50
C ARG A 23 -0.02 -31.99 -24.90
N GLY A 24 0.48 -30.89 -25.47
CA GLY A 24 0.12 -29.53 -25.09
C GLY A 24 -1.38 -29.28 -25.30
N LEU A 25 -1.92 -29.64 -26.45
CA LEU A 25 -3.34 -29.51 -26.77
C LEU A 25 -4.23 -30.33 -25.82
N PHE A 26 -3.83 -31.55 -25.47
CA PHE A 26 -4.56 -32.37 -24.50
C PHE A 26 -4.55 -31.75 -23.10
N THR A 27 -3.43 -31.13 -22.69
CA THR A 27 -3.31 -30.42 -21.42
C THR A 27 -4.26 -29.24 -21.37
N THR A 28 -4.28 -28.41 -22.41
CA THR A 28 -5.18 -27.22 -22.48
C THR A 28 -6.64 -27.65 -22.55
N LEU A 29 -6.98 -28.71 -23.33
CA LEU A 29 -8.32 -29.26 -23.39
C LEU A 29 -8.80 -29.75 -22.02
N LYS A 30 -7.94 -30.43 -21.26
CA LYS A 30 -8.26 -30.87 -19.89
C LYS A 30 -8.58 -29.72 -18.98
N HIS A 31 -7.82 -28.63 -19.08
CA HIS A 31 -8.10 -27.41 -18.30
C HIS A 31 -9.39 -26.73 -18.74
N ALA A 32 -9.65 -26.64 -20.05
CA ALA A 32 -10.89 -26.07 -20.58
C ALA A 32 -12.12 -26.86 -20.12
N LEU A 33 -12.09 -28.21 -20.25
CA LEU A 33 -13.17 -29.08 -19.77
C LEU A 33 -13.36 -29.00 -18.27
N ARG A 34 -12.29 -28.91 -17.48
CA ARG A 34 -12.40 -28.70 -16.03
C ARG A 34 -13.05 -27.37 -15.67
N GLY A 35 -12.68 -26.28 -16.36
CA GLY A 35 -13.29 -24.96 -16.17
C GLY A 35 -14.78 -24.94 -16.56
N LEU A 36 -15.16 -25.70 -17.62
CA LEU A 36 -16.56 -25.79 -18.06
C LEU A 36 -17.43 -26.63 -17.11
N LEU A 37 -16.88 -27.75 -16.62
CA LEU A 37 -17.63 -28.70 -15.77
C LEU A 37 -17.61 -28.34 -14.28
N ARG A 38 -16.59 -27.59 -13.83
CA ARG A 38 -16.41 -27.19 -12.44
C ARG A 38 -16.08 -25.70 -12.36
N TYR A 39 -17.06 -24.87 -12.62
CA TYR A 39 -16.95 -23.42 -12.56
C TYR A 39 -16.41 -22.92 -11.19
N GLU A 40 -16.83 -23.55 -10.09
CA GLU A 40 -16.38 -23.22 -8.73
C GLU A 40 -14.89 -23.51 -8.46
N ALA A 41 -14.25 -24.34 -9.29
CA ALA A 41 -12.82 -24.67 -9.16
C ALA A 41 -11.90 -23.67 -9.89
N LEU A 42 -12.45 -22.64 -10.52
CA LEU A 42 -11.65 -21.59 -11.16
C LEU A 42 -11.03 -20.67 -10.10
N PRO A 43 -9.75 -20.31 -10.23
CA PRO A 43 -9.08 -19.42 -9.28
C PRO A 43 -9.46 -17.93 -9.48
N THR A 44 -10.53 -17.66 -10.20
CA THR A 44 -11.01 -16.31 -10.48
C THR A 44 -11.87 -15.80 -9.33
N VAL A 45 -11.66 -14.57 -8.92
CA VAL A 45 -12.48 -13.88 -7.92
C VAL A 45 -13.46 -12.97 -8.65
N PRO A 46 -14.78 -13.21 -8.56
CA PRO A 46 -15.79 -12.34 -9.16
C PRO A 46 -15.90 -11.04 -8.34
N TYR A 47 -15.11 -10.05 -8.68
CA TYR A 47 -15.18 -8.72 -8.11
C TYR A 47 -16.34 -7.95 -8.82
N PRO A 48 -17.20 -7.17 -8.11
CA PRO A 48 -17.09 -6.78 -6.68
C PRO A 48 -17.82 -7.69 -5.68
N GLU A 49 -18.52 -8.75 -6.12
CA GLU A 49 -19.34 -9.64 -5.28
C GLU A 49 -18.48 -10.36 -4.24
N MET A 50 -17.28 -10.78 -4.64
CA MET A 50 -16.28 -11.34 -3.74
C MET A 50 -15.02 -10.47 -3.79
N LYS A 51 -14.54 -10.08 -2.61
CA LYS A 51 -13.24 -9.38 -2.48
C LYS A 51 -12.16 -10.41 -2.18
N PRO A 52 -10.97 -10.29 -2.80
CA PRO A 52 -9.83 -11.16 -2.47
C PRO A 52 -9.38 -10.90 -1.03
N GLU A 53 -8.93 -11.94 -0.35
CA GLU A 53 -8.28 -11.80 0.95
C GLU A 53 -6.97 -11.01 0.79
N ILE A 54 -6.83 -9.95 1.57
CA ILE A 54 -5.66 -9.09 1.54
C ILE A 54 -4.60 -9.70 2.46
N PRO A 55 -3.40 -10.01 1.94
CA PRO A 55 -2.32 -10.55 2.75
C PRO A 55 -1.83 -9.53 3.78
N ARG A 56 -1.31 -10.00 4.90
CA ARG A 56 -0.84 -9.17 6.03
C ARG A 56 0.18 -8.10 5.65
N ASN A 57 1.06 -8.41 4.69
CA ASN A 57 2.13 -7.52 4.24
C ASN A 57 1.73 -6.68 3.03
N TYR A 58 0.42 -6.51 2.80
CA TYR A 58 -0.06 -5.71 1.69
C TYR A 58 0.24 -4.22 1.93
N ARG A 59 0.80 -3.57 0.91
CA ARG A 59 1.10 -2.14 0.94
C ARG A 59 -0.11 -1.37 0.40
N ALA A 60 -0.98 -0.96 1.31
CA ALA A 60 -2.19 -0.19 1.01
C ALA A 60 -1.94 1.31 1.13
N ARG A 61 -3.02 2.11 1.21
CA ARG A 61 -2.95 3.56 1.40
C ARG A 61 -2.11 3.93 2.64
N HIS A 62 -1.39 5.03 2.55
CA HIS A 62 -0.61 5.58 3.65
C HIS A 62 -1.51 6.12 4.76
N ARG A 63 -1.02 6.04 5.98
CA ARG A 63 -1.56 6.75 7.14
C ARG A 63 -0.45 7.32 8.01
N LEU A 64 -0.73 8.42 8.68
CA LEU A 64 0.14 9.00 9.69
C LEU A 64 -0.29 8.56 11.09
N MET A 65 0.70 8.08 11.85
CA MET A 65 0.50 7.67 13.24
C MET A 65 0.43 8.90 14.14
N LEU A 66 -0.50 8.85 15.08
CA LEU A 66 -0.64 9.86 16.13
C LEU A 66 0.08 9.42 17.41
N ARG A 67 0.44 10.40 18.22
CA ARG A 67 0.84 10.21 19.61
C ARG A 67 -0.39 10.10 20.50
N PRO A 68 -0.23 9.68 21.77
CA PRO A 68 -1.33 9.62 22.73
C PRO A 68 -1.98 10.99 23.00
N ASP A 69 -1.26 12.08 22.76
CA ASP A 69 -1.72 13.47 22.89
C ASP A 69 -2.51 13.96 21.65
N GLY A 70 -2.71 13.10 20.64
CA GLY A 70 -3.41 13.43 19.40
C GLY A 70 -2.57 14.17 18.36
N MET A 71 -1.30 14.46 18.65
CA MET A 71 -0.38 15.09 17.70
C MET A 71 0.26 14.05 16.77
N PRO A 72 0.63 14.42 15.53
CA PRO A 72 1.34 13.50 14.65
C PRO A 72 2.69 13.09 15.24
N ARG A 73 3.06 11.84 15.05
CA ARG A 73 4.40 11.33 15.43
C ARG A 73 5.50 11.89 14.54
N CYS A 74 5.15 12.39 13.37
CA CYS A 74 6.07 12.95 12.39
C CYS A 74 6.82 14.15 12.96
N VAL A 75 8.13 14.19 12.74
CA VAL A 75 9.04 15.29 13.12
C VAL A 75 9.58 16.05 11.91
N ALA A 76 8.93 15.94 10.77
CA ALA A 76 9.28 16.64 9.53
C ALA A 76 10.76 16.51 9.13
N CYS A 77 11.38 15.35 9.35
CA CYS A 77 12.81 15.11 9.05
C CYS A 77 13.11 14.98 7.55
N GLY A 78 12.11 14.82 6.68
CA GLY A 78 12.27 14.72 5.23
C GLY A 78 12.81 13.38 4.70
N MET A 79 13.16 12.41 5.56
CA MET A 79 13.75 11.13 5.15
C MET A 79 12.85 10.33 4.21
N CYS A 80 11.53 10.32 4.44
CA CYS A 80 10.57 9.64 3.58
C CYS A 80 10.46 10.28 2.20
N ALA A 81 10.55 11.61 2.09
CA ALA A 81 10.58 12.33 0.82
C ALA A 81 11.87 12.05 0.04
N ALA A 82 13.02 12.01 0.73
CA ALA A 82 14.31 11.67 0.14
C ALA A 82 14.38 10.21 -0.36
N ALA A 83 13.77 9.27 0.37
CA ALA A 83 13.73 7.86 0.00
C ALA A 83 12.69 7.53 -1.09
N CYS A 84 11.81 8.47 -1.45
CA CYS A 84 10.73 8.24 -2.39
C CYS A 84 11.24 8.24 -3.84
N PRO A 85 11.17 7.11 -4.58
CA PRO A 85 11.63 7.06 -5.97
C PRO A 85 10.74 7.86 -6.93
N ALA A 86 9.48 8.07 -6.54
CA ALA A 86 8.49 8.80 -7.33
C ALA A 86 8.39 10.29 -6.95
N HIS A 87 9.12 10.74 -5.93
CA HIS A 87 9.09 12.13 -5.43
C HIS A 87 7.67 12.66 -5.18
N CYS A 88 6.79 11.81 -4.65
CA CYS A 88 5.36 12.11 -4.45
C CYS A 88 5.02 12.60 -3.03
N ILE A 89 6.01 12.85 -2.17
CA ILE A 89 5.83 13.28 -0.78
C ILE A 89 6.33 14.71 -0.62
N TYR A 90 5.45 15.59 -0.16
CA TYR A 90 5.73 17.01 0.05
C TYR A 90 5.63 17.31 1.54
N ILE A 91 6.70 17.86 2.12
CA ILE A 91 6.79 18.15 3.57
C ILE A 91 7.29 19.58 3.75
N GLU A 92 6.54 20.33 4.54
CA GLU A 92 6.96 21.63 5.06
C GLU A 92 7.08 21.52 6.58
N ALA A 93 8.24 21.86 7.10
CA ALA A 93 8.49 21.84 8.54
C ALA A 93 8.14 23.18 9.18
N ALA A 94 7.59 23.15 10.40
CA ALA A 94 7.43 24.30 11.25
C ALA A 94 8.05 24.04 12.62
N GLU A 95 8.42 25.11 13.31
CA GLU A 95 8.78 25.06 14.72
C GLU A 95 7.54 24.71 15.56
N THR A 96 7.75 24.03 16.66
CA THR A 96 6.69 23.62 17.56
C THR A 96 6.98 24.12 18.98
N GLU A 97 5.93 24.40 19.73
CA GLU A 97 6.03 24.79 21.13
C GLU A 97 6.32 23.61 22.07
N ASP A 98 6.22 22.36 21.58
CA ASP A 98 6.50 21.16 22.37
C ASP A 98 8.01 21.02 22.61
N PRO A 99 8.49 21.13 23.88
CA PRO A 99 9.90 21.04 24.19
C PRO A 99 10.54 19.69 23.90
N ARG A 100 9.72 18.66 23.62
CA ARG A 100 10.20 17.28 23.31
C ARG A 100 10.59 17.12 21.85
N ILE A 101 10.16 18.02 20.97
CA ILE A 101 10.40 17.94 19.53
C ILE A 101 10.77 19.32 18.98
N GLU A 102 11.80 19.37 18.17
CA GLU A 102 12.28 20.62 17.57
C GLU A 102 11.41 21.08 16.41
N LYS A 103 10.90 20.12 15.62
CA LYS A 103 10.14 20.39 14.39
C LYS A 103 8.93 19.49 14.29
N ALA A 104 7.88 20.02 13.70
CA ALA A 104 6.67 19.29 13.33
C ALA A 104 6.28 19.63 11.88
N PRO A 105 5.53 18.77 11.19
CA PRO A 105 5.09 19.07 9.83
C PRO A 105 3.99 20.13 9.85
N ALA A 106 4.22 21.28 9.23
CA ALA A 106 3.17 22.25 8.91
C ALA A 106 2.31 21.75 7.75
N ARG A 107 2.95 21.02 6.83
CA ARG A 107 2.29 20.40 5.69
C ARG A 107 2.91 19.06 5.42
N PHE A 108 2.07 18.05 5.13
CA PHE A 108 2.50 16.73 4.73
C PHE A 108 1.49 16.16 3.74
N ASP A 109 1.86 16.15 2.47
CA ASP A 109 0.98 15.68 1.40
C ASP A 109 1.62 14.49 0.68
N ILE A 110 0.79 13.54 0.27
CA ILE A 110 1.20 12.43 -0.58
C ILE A 110 0.33 12.40 -1.84
N ASP A 111 0.96 12.47 -3.00
CA ASP A 111 0.29 12.28 -4.27
C ASP A 111 0.18 10.78 -4.60
N HIS A 112 -1.00 10.21 -4.39
CA HIS A 112 -1.24 8.79 -4.60
C HIS A 112 -1.31 8.38 -6.08
N LEU A 113 -1.55 9.30 -7.03
CA LEU A 113 -1.50 8.97 -8.46
C LEU A 113 -0.07 8.76 -8.98
N VAL A 114 0.90 9.43 -8.35
CA VAL A 114 2.32 9.29 -8.71
C VAL A 114 2.97 8.18 -7.88
N CYS A 115 2.42 7.89 -6.71
CA CYS A 115 2.95 6.89 -5.78
C CYS A 115 2.92 5.48 -6.38
N VAL A 116 4.05 4.75 -6.29
CA VAL A 116 4.17 3.34 -6.72
C VAL A 116 3.96 2.34 -5.57
N PHE A 117 3.56 2.80 -4.40
CA PHE A 117 3.30 1.98 -3.20
C PHE A 117 4.46 1.02 -2.83
N CYS A 118 5.70 1.44 -3.03
CA CYS A 118 6.89 0.61 -2.77
C CYS A 118 7.21 0.40 -1.27
N GLY A 119 6.74 1.29 -0.38
CA GLY A 119 6.94 1.21 1.07
C GLY A 119 8.29 1.73 1.58
N LEU A 120 9.20 2.20 0.72
CA LEU A 120 10.51 2.73 1.13
C LEU A 120 10.39 3.92 2.10
N CYS A 121 9.34 4.72 1.98
CA CYS A 121 9.05 5.84 2.88
C CYS A 121 8.73 5.37 4.31
N VAL A 122 8.10 4.20 4.45
CA VAL A 122 7.83 3.58 5.77
C VAL A 122 9.13 3.09 6.40
N GLU A 123 9.97 2.40 5.61
CA GLU A 123 11.27 1.89 6.07
C GLU A 123 12.24 3.01 6.44
N ALA A 124 12.20 4.13 5.72
CA ALA A 124 13.06 5.29 5.99
C ALA A 124 12.62 6.15 7.19
N CYS A 125 11.43 5.93 7.75
CA CYS A 125 10.89 6.76 8.83
C CYS A 125 11.53 6.40 10.19
N PRO A 126 12.34 7.29 10.81
CA PRO A 126 13.03 6.95 12.05
C PRO A 126 12.12 6.91 13.28
N VAL A 127 10.93 7.52 13.19
CA VAL A 127 9.98 7.64 14.31
C VAL A 127 8.72 6.79 14.11
N ASP A 128 8.71 5.92 13.08
CA ASP A 128 7.55 5.08 12.74
C ASP A 128 6.23 5.89 12.67
N ALA A 129 6.31 7.05 12.02
CA ALA A 129 5.17 7.95 11.86
C ALA A 129 4.32 7.61 10.64
N LEU A 130 4.89 6.96 9.64
CA LEU A 130 4.22 6.62 8.38
C LEU A 130 4.04 5.12 8.26
N ARG A 131 2.81 4.67 7.95
CA ARG A 131 2.48 3.26 7.74
C ARG A 131 1.60 3.05 6.52
N MET A 132 1.56 1.82 5.99
CA MET A 132 0.79 1.41 4.82
C MET A 132 -0.11 0.20 5.10
N ASP A 133 -0.59 0.07 6.31
CA ASP A 133 -1.33 -1.08 6.84
C ASP A 133 -2.85 -0.86 6.88
N THR A 134 -3.37 0.09 6.10
CA THR A 134 -4.79 0.45 6.08
C THR A 134 -5.69 -0.59 5.41
N CYS A 135 -5.13 -1.50 4.60
CA CYS A 135 -5.87 -2.42 3.72
C CYS A 135 -6.86 -1.76 2.74
N GLU A 136 -6.80 -0.45 2.60
CA GLU A 136 -7.61 0.28 1.64
C GLU A 136 -7.04 0.09 0.23
N THR A 137 -7.78 -0.63 -0.61
CA THR A 137 -7.40 -0.92 -2.00
C THR A 137 -8.24 -0.14 -3.01
N SER A 138 -9.41 0.37 -2.58
CA SER A 138 -10.35 1.10 -3.42
C SER A 138 -10.11 2.60 -3.29
N TYR A 139 -9.14 3.10 -4.05
CA TYR A 139 -8.80 4.52 -4.05
C TYR A 139 -9.20 5.13 -5.39
N VAL A 140 -10.45 5.58 -5.47
CA VAL A 140 -11.04 6.13 -6.70
C VAL A 140 -11.66 7.49 -6.41
N HIS A 141 -11.23 8.50 -7.15
CA HIS A 141 -11.75 9.85 -7.05
C HIS A 141 -12.08 10.41 -8.44
N PRO A 142 -13.09 11.27 -8.56
CA PRO A 142 -13.49 11.85 -9.83
C PRO A 142 -12.54 12.96 -10.33
N LYS A 143 -11.77 13.56 -9.43
CA LYS A 143 -10.86 14.67 -9.74
C LYS A 143 -9.41 14.29 -9.41
N ARG A 144 -8.47 14.88 -10.16
CA ARG A 144 -7.02 14.69 -9.97
C ARG A 144 -6.55 15.15 -8.60
N ASP A 145 -7.06 16.27 -8.13
CA ASP A 145 -6.62 16.91 -6.89
C ASP A 145 -7.00 16.09 -5.65
N ASP A 146 -8.08 15.31 -5.73
CA ASP A 146 -8.54 14.45 -4.63
C ASP A 146 -7.60 13.25 -4.36
N PHE A 147 -6.64 12.98 -5.29
CA PHE A 147 -5.59 11.98 -5.08
C PHE A 147 -4.39 12.50 -4.29
N VAL A 148 -4.30 13.79 -4.06
CA VAL A 148 -3.33 14.37 -3.15
C VAL A 148 -3.90 14.29 -1.75
N ALA A 149 -3.41 13.33 -0.96
CA ALA A 149 -3.87 13.17 0.42
C ALA A 149 -3.12 14.14 1.34
N PRO A 150 -3.80 15.14 1.89
CA PRO A 150 -3.21 16.06 2.87
C PRO A 150 -3.00 15.35 4.22
N MET A 151 -2.20 15.94 5.08
CA MET A 151 -1.85 15.41 6.41
C MET A 151 -3.10 15.03 7.22
N PHE A 152 -4.15 15.82 7.15
CA PHE A 152 -5.40 15.56 7.86
C PHE A 152 -6.03 14.22 7.47
N ASP A 153 -6.15 13.94 6.17
CA ASP A 153 -6.73 12.68 5.65
C ASP A 153 -5.88 11.46 6.01
N LEU A 154 -4.56 11.65 6.09
CA LEU A 154 -3.64 10.58 6.50
C LEU A 154 -3.74 10.27 8.00
N MET A 155 -4.16 11.23 8.84
CA MET A 155 -4.34 11.07 10.29
C MET A 155 -5.72 10.55 10.69
N THR A 156 -6.76 10.79 9.87
CA THR A 156 -8.17 10.45 10.18
C THR A 156 -8.54 9.00 9.91
N TRP A 157 -7.61 8.17 9.47
CA TRP A 157 -7.88 6.77 9.24
C TRP A 157 -8.37 6.06 10.51
N ASP A 158 -9.58 5.48 10.45
CA ASP A 158 -10.19 4.75 11.55
C ASP A 158 -10.09 3.22 11.31
N PRO A 159 -9.43 2.47 12.21
CA PRO A 159 -9.35 1.02 12.12
C PRO A 159 -10.70 0.32 12.18
N LYS A 160 -11.75 0.95 12.75
CA LYS A 160 -13.10 0.39 12.79
C LYS A 160 -13.75 0.28 11.42
N THR A 161 -13.36 1.15 10.49
CA THR A 161 -13.83 1.11 9.10
C THR A 161 -13.22 -0.06 8.31
N TYR A 162 -12.07 -0.59 8.77
CA TYR A 162 -11.31 -1.65 8.13
C TYR A 162 -10.92 -2.75 9.14
N PRO A 163 -11.87 -3.56 9.64
CA PRO A 163 -11.66 -4.49 10.74
C PRO A 163 -10.71 -5.66 10.43
N GLN A 164 -10.26 -5.81 9.19
CA GLN A 164 -9.43 -6.94 8.77
C GLN A 164 -7.99 -6.91 9.28
N ASN A 165 -7.54 -5.80 9.88
CA ASN A 165 -6.16 -5.63 10.39
C ASN A 165 -6.02 -5.57 11.91
N ASP A 166 -7.08 -5.83 12.67
CA ASP A 166 -7.06 -5.75 14.15
C ASP A 166 -6.01 -6.65 14.82
N SER A 167 -5.57 -7.72 14.15
CA SER A 167 -4.63 -8.66 14.75
C SER A 167 -3.16 -8.27 14.59
N GLN A 168 -2.83 -7.23 13.81
CA GLN A 168 -1.43 -6.85 13.54
C GLN A 168 -1.08 -5.40 13.81
N SER A 169 -2.06 -4.53 13.89
CA SER A 169 -1.76 -3.24 14.46
C SER A 169 -1.59 -3.45 15.96
N GLN A 170 -0.36 -3.61 16.42
CA GLN A 170 0.03 -3.12 17.72
C GLN A 170 -0.14 -1.59 17.71
N MET A 171 -1.32 -1.20 17.20
CA MET A 171 -1.78 0.16 17.27
C MET A 171 -2.08 0.42 18.72
N ALA A 172 -1.33 1.31 19.30
CA ALA A 172 -1.93 2.17 20.29
C ALA A 172 -3.29 2.60 19.70
N PRO A 173 -4.41 2.44 20.44
CA PRO A 173 -5.74 2.82 19.98
C PRO A 173 -5.60 4.21 19.37
N GLY A 174 -6.11 4.38 18.14
CA GLY A 174 -5.91 5.59 17.37
C GLY A 174 -6.24 6.77 18.27
N GLY A 175 -5.23 7.61 18.54
CA GLY A 175 -5.44 8.79 19.32
C GLY A 175 -6.58 9.55 18.64
N THR A 176 -7.65 9.81 19.36
CA THR A 176 -8.70 10.68 18.86
C THR A 176 -8.03 12.03 18.56
N LEU A 177 -8.21 12.51 17.33
CA LEU A 177 -7.75 13.84 16.95
C LEU A 177 -8.25 14.84 18.00
N ASN A 178 -7.31 15.47 18.70
CA ASN A 178 -7.66 16.46 19.69
C ASN A 178 -8.00 17.75 18.95
N GLN A 179 -9.24 18.25 19.10
CA GLN A 179 -9.69 19.50 18.46
C GLN A 179 -8.77 20.69 18.79
N GLN A 180 -8.26 20.73 20.03
CA GLN A 180 -7.31 21.75 20.46
C GLN A 180 -5.99 21.70 19.69
N ALA A 181 -5.52 20.49 19.32
CA ALA A 181 -4.34 20.31 18.50
C ALA A 181 -4.58 20.76 17.06
N LEU A 182 -5.75 20.49 16.51
CA LEU A 182 -6.14 20.94 15.17
C LEU A 182 -6.24 22.47 15.10
N ASP A 183 -6.80 23.10 16.12
CA ASP A 183 -6.92 24.55 16.22
C ASP A 183 -5.54 25.23 16.34
N ALA A 184 -4.62 24.64 17.12
CA ALA A 184 -3.23 25.11 17.24
C ALA A 184 -2.46 25.04 15.90
N TRP A 185 -2.86 24.12 15.01
CA TRP A 185 -2.25 23.95 13.68
C TRP A 185 -2.99 24.75 12.59
N GLY A 186 -4.04 25.50 12.94
CA GLY A 186 -4.85 26.26 12.00
C GLY A 186 -5.65 25.40 11.02
N MET A 187 -5.80 24.10 11.29
CA MET A 187 -6.58 23.18 10.47
C MET A 187 -8.04 23.23 10.90
N LYS A 188 -8.90 23.73 10.01
CA LYS A 188 -10.35 23.73 10.23
C LYS A 188 -10.92 22.42 9.69
N VAL A 189 -11.58 21.66 10.54
CA VAL A 189 -12.43 20.53 10.15
C VAL A 189 -13.71 21.14 9.55
N ASN A 190 -13.93 20.97 8.25
CA ASN A 190 -15.20 21.29 7.61
C ASN A 190 -16.15 20.12 7.74
#